data_b627f36b51e4dcda8a019f9437a003c0
#
_entry.id   b627f36b51e4dcda8a019f9437a003c0
#
_cell.length_a   1.000
_cell.length_b   1.000
_cell.length_c   1.000
_cell.angle_alpha   90.00
_cell.angle_beta   90.00
_cell.angle_gamma   90.00
#
_symmetry.space_group_name_H-M   'P 1'
#
loop_
_entity.id
_entity.type
_entity.pdbx_description
1 polymer ?
#
loop_
_entity_poly.entity_id
_entity_poly.type
_entity_poly.pdbx_seq_one_letter_code
_entity_poly.pdbx_strand_id
1 'polypeptide(L)'
;LLSGLVLGACGNGSDGEGSSGDVTITYSIWDKIQQPGMEAIAEAFEAENPGIDVKVEVTPWGQYWTKLEAGAKGESMPDVFWMHSNEIAKYAEGGVLMDLSETYANSEVTSLDHFPEELVELYSADDAVYGIPKDYDTIGLWYNKTLFDAAGIAYPDETWTWDTMLEAAQTLNDPDNGVYGILAPLNRQEGYHNFIFQNGGYVLSDDKTESGFRLDEAIEAVQWYADLSVKYGVSPTQSQFAENSNMSFFQSGRGAMGFFGSWTTGEMANNDYTAANADVAPLPKGKQAATVFNGLANSVAASTENEEAALKFVEFLGTEEAMRLQGENGAAIPAYEGTDESFVNAYSQFNIQVYVDQMENAYIKPYSKETARWEDVENNALMPVFDGTKSVADVAEEIVAGVEEVLANEK
;
A
#
# COMPACT_ATOMS: atom_id res chain seq x y z
N LEU A 1 -2.59 63.14 -47.92
CA LEU A 1 -2.60 62.60 -49.29
C LEU A 1 -2.51 61.08 -49.18
N LEU A 2 -3.61 60.44 -49.31
CA LEU A 2 -4.22 59.65 -50.37
C LEU A 2 -3.47 58.36 -50.74
N SER A 3 -4.14 57.36 -50.47
CA SER A 3 -4.77 56.33 -51.32
C SER A 3 -3.93 55.11 -51.67
N GLY A 4 -4.62 53.95 -51.47
CA GLY A 4 -4.48 52.84 -52.34
C GLY A 4 -4.97 51.49 -51.67
N LEU A 5 -6.26 51.24 -51.78
CA LEU A 5 -6.83 49.86 -51.64
C LEU A 5 -6.34 49.00 -52.82
N VAL A 6 -6.01 47.73 -52.53
CA VAL A 6 -6.31 46.64 -53.49
C VAL A 6 -6.77 45.42 -52.68
N LEU A 7 -8.02 45.04 -52.91
CA LEU A 7 -8.57 43.73 -52.60
C LEU A 7 -8.03 42.68 -53.57
N GLY A 8 -7.66 41.51 -52.99
CA GLY A 8 -7.41 40.31 -53.78
C GLY A 8 -7.90 39.11 -52.97
N ALA A 9 -9.18 38.73 -53.20
CA ALA A 9 -9.71 37.47 -52.76
C ALA A 9 -9.32 36.37 -53.75
N CYS A 10 -8.73 35.29 -53.26
CA CYS A 10 -8.84 33.99 -53.90
C CYS A 10 -8.81 32.95 -52.79
N GLY A 11 -9.95 32.31 -52.59
CA GLY A 11 -10.06 31.16 -51.76
C GLY A 11 -9.32 29.98 -52.35
N ASN A 12 -8.76 29.20 -51.48
CA ASN A 12 -8.58 27.77 -51.75
C ASN A 12 -8.77 27.04 -50.42
N GLY A 13 -9.79 26.20 -50.39
CA GLY A 13 -10.01 25.28 -49.27
C GLY A 13 -8.83 24.32 -49.21
N SER A 14 -8.23 24.26 -48.08
CA SER A 14 -7.47 23.12 -47.65
C SER A 14 -8.15 22.61 -46.38
N ASP A 15 -8.54 21.37 -46.48
CA ASP A 15 -9.03 20.57 -45.38
C ASP A 15 -8.11 20.76 -44.16
N GLY A 16 -8.70 21.27 -43.10
CA GLY A 16 -7.99 21.37 -41.84
C GLY A 16 -7.82 19.96 -41.31
N GLU A 17 -6.67 19.36 -41.50
CA GLU A 17 -6.16 18.43 -40.52
C GLU A 17 -6.08 19.21 -39.20
N GLY A 18 -6.94 18.87 -38.28
CA GLY A 18 -6.84 19.35 -36.90
C GLY A 18 -5.47 18.96 -36.39
N SER A 19 -4.59 19.92 -36.19
CA SER A 19 -3.46 19.76 -35.30
C SER A 19 -4.07 19.35 -33.97
N SER A 20 -3.97 18.06 -33.62
CA SER A 20 -4.16 17.62 -32.25
C SER A 20 -3.07 18.33 -31.46
N GLY A 21 -3.41 19.35 -30.69
CA GLY A 21 -2.49 19.94 -29.73
C GLY A 21 -2.05 18.84 -28.76
N ASP A 22 -0.81 18.88 -28.32
CA ASP A 22 -0.30 17.96 -27.34
C ASP A 22 -1.23 18.02 -26.10
N VAL A 23 -1.71 16.85 -25.64
CA VAL A 23 -2.55 16.69 -24.45
C VAL A 23 -1.64 16.34 -23.29
N THR A 24 -1.73 17.07 -22.19
CA THR A 24 -1.01 16.70 -20.95
C THR A 24 -2.00 16.17 -19.94
N ILE A 25 -1.81 14.93 -19.48
CA ILE A 25 -2.56 14.34 -18.38
C ILE A 25 -1.71 14.34 -17.10
N THR A 26 -2.36 14.45 -15.96
CA THR A 26 -1.72 14.41 -14.65
C THR A 26 -1.86 13.02 -14.03
N TYR A 27 -0.74 12.46 -13.56
CA TYR A 27 -0.69 11.20 -12.82
C TYR A 27 -0.23 11.46 -11.38
N SER A 28 -1.16 11.38 -10.43
CA SER A 28 -0.88 11.71 -9.02
C SER A 28 -0.56 10.46 -8.19
N ILE A 29 0.57 10.53 -7.49
CA ILE A 29 1.08 9.46 -6.62
C ILE A 29 1.50 10.04 -5.27
N TRP A 30 1.75 9.19 -4.25
CA TRP A 30 2.18 9.69 -2.93
C TRP A 30 3.60 9.30 -2.54
N ASP A 31 4.21 8.34 -3.21
CA ASP A 31 5.52 7.82 -2.84
C ASP A 31 6.62 8.34 -3.77
N LYS A 32 7.51 9.13 -3.16
CA LYS A 32 8.66 9.68 -3.89
C LYS A 32 9.69 8.63 -4.28
N ILE A 33 9.79 7.53 -3.53
CA ILE A 33 10.75 6.45 -3.83
C ILE A 33 10.32 5.71 -5.11
N GLN A 34 9.01 5.55 -5.31
CA GLN A 34 8.44 4.90 -6.49
C GLN A 34 8.34 5.83 -7.71
N GLN A 35 8.51 7.15 -7.54
CA GLN A 35 8.40 8.14 -8.63
C GLN A 35 9.22 7.77 -9.87
N PRO A 36 10.50 7.37 -9.78
CA PRO A 36 11.29 7.04 -10.97
C PRO A 36 10.70 5.90 -11.80
N GLY A 37 10.09 4.90 -11.15
CA GLY A 37 9.38 3.80 -11.82
C GLY A 37 8.14 4.29 -12.56
N MET A 38 7.37 5.18 -11.95
CA MET A 38 6.18 5.76 -12.58
C MET A 38 6.55 6.70 -13.75
N GLU A 39 7.66 7.42 -13.64
CA GLU A 39 8.19 8.24 -14.74
C GLU A 39 8.67 7.37 -15.92
N ALA A 40 9.33 6.24 -15.64
CA ALA A 40 9.74 5.29 -16.68
C ALA A 40 8.55 4.68 -17.43
N ILE A 41 7.46 4.39 -16.72
CA ILE A 41 6.21 3.91 -17.33
C ILE A 41 5.57 5.03 -18.20
N ALA A 42 5.54 6.25 -17.68
CA ALA A 42 5.04 7.41 -18.43
C ALA A 42 5.82 7.63 -19.73
N GLU A 43 7.15 7.60 -19.67
CA GLU A 43 8.03 7.71 -20.86
C GLU A 43 7.78 6.61 -21.90
N ALA A 44 7.56 5.36 -21.45
CA ALA A 44 7.23 4.24 -22.34
C ALA A 44 5.87 4.45 -23.02
N PHE A 45 4.85 4.88 -22.28
CA PHE A 45 3.54 5.22 -22.83
C PHE A 45 3.60 6.36 -23.85
N GLU A 46 4.31 7.43 -23.54
CA GLU A 46 4.47 8.60 -24.44
C GLU A 46 5.15 8.23 -25.77
N ALA A 47 6.11 7.30 -25.72
CA ALA A 47 6.79 6.82 -26.92
C ALA A 47 5.83 6.10 -27.89
N GLU A 48 4.80 5.42 -27.37
CA GLU A 48 3.77 4.74 -28.15
C GLU A 48 2.59 5.64 -28.53
N ASN A 49 2.38 6.74 -27.79
CA ASN A 49 1.25 7.66 -27.94
C ASN A 49 1.71 9.11 -28.22
N PRO A 50 2.32 9.38 -29.37
CA PRO A 50 2.79 10.72 -29.72
C PRO A 50 1.67 11.77 -29.62
N GLY A 51 1.90 12.83 -28.85
CA GLY A 51 0.95 13.91 -28.60
C GLY A 51 0.18 13.79 -27.30
N ILE A 52 0.51 12.79 -26.45
CA ILE A 52 0.06 12.72 -25.07
C ILE A 52 1.30 12.77 -24.16
N ASP A 53 1.36 13.75 -23.26
CA ASP A 53 2.37 13.88 -22.22
C ASP A 53 1.76 13.47 -20.87
N VAL A 54 2.52 12.76 -20.02
CA VAL A 54 2.10 12.33 -18.68
C VAL A 54 2.94 13.03 -17.62
N LYS A 55 2.30 13.86 -16.82
CA LYS A 55 2.96 14.56 -15.72
C LYS A 55 2.78 13.81 -14.42
N VAL A 56 3.83 13.15 -13.92
CA VAL A 56 3.83 12.49 -12.61
C VAL A 56 3.92 13.55 -11.51
N GLU A 57 2.95 13.59 -10.60
CA GLU A 57 2.89 14.52 -9.47
C GLU A 57 2.93 13.76 -8.14
N VAL A 58 3.94 14.06 -7.30
CA VAL A 58 4.07 13.46 -5.97
C VAL A 58 3.47 14.36 -4.91
N THR A 59 2.52 13.84 -4.14
CA THR A 59 1.97 14.48 -2.95
C THR A 59 2.13 13.53 -1.77
N PRO A 60 2.89 13.86 -0.72
CA PRO A 60 3.10 12.94 0.41
C PRO A 60 1.80 12.44 1.02
N TRP A 61 1.77 11.18 1.47
CA TRP A 61 0.59 10.47 2.00
C TRP A 61 -0.29 11.31 2.91
N GLY A 62 0.32 11.99 3.92
CA GLY A 62 -0.44 12.79 4.90
C GLY A 62 -1.20 13.99 4.32
N GLN A 63 -0.92 14.39 3.06
CA GLN A 63 -1.59 15.49 2.36
C GLN A 63 -2.37 15.02 1.14
N TYR A 64 -2.11 13.82 0.68
CA TYR A 64 -2.66 13.26 -0.56
C TYR A 64 -4.19 13.26 -0.56
N TRP A 65 -4.80 12.65 0.44
CA TRP A 65 -6.25 12.55 0.56
C TRP A 65 -6.92 13.91 0.75
N THR A 66 -6.30 14.82 1.53
CA THR A 66 -6.79 16.19 1.67
C THR A 66 -6.81 16.92 0.33
N LYS A 67 -5.75 16.73 -0.50
CA LYS A 67 -5.66 17.33 -1.84
C LYS A 67 -6.72 16.74 -2.78
N LEU A 68 -6.89 15.40 -2.78
CA LEU A 68 -7.90 14.73 -3.60
C LEU A 68 -9.32 15.15 -3.21
N GLU A 69 -9.65 15.21 -1.92
CA GLU A 69 -10.96 15.68 -1.46
C GLU A 69 -11.25 17.13 -1.86
N ALA A 70 -10.24 17.99 -1.80
CA ALA A 70 -10.37 19.37 -2.26
C ALA A 70 -10.58 19.43 -3.78
N GLY A 71 -9.85 18.59 -4.53
CA GLY A 71 -9.99 18.45 -5.98
C GLY A 71 -11.38 17.96 -6.40
N ALA A 72 -11.91 16.94 -5.70
CA ALA A 72 -13.25 16.39 -5.96
C ALA A 72 -14.35 17.45 -5.75
N LYS A 73 -14.22 18.31 -4.71
CA LYS A 73 -15.16 19.41 -4.46
C LYS A 73 -15.00 20.59 -5.41
N GLY A 74 -13.81 20.79 -5.97
CA GLY A 74 -13.45 21.93 -6.82
C GLY A 74 -13.36 21.60 -8.32
N GLU A 75 -13.73 20.38 -8.72
CA GLU A 75 -13.63 19.89 -10.11
C GLU A 75 -12.19 20.05 -10.65
N SER A 76 -11.19 19.76 -9.82
CA SER A 76 -9.76 19.87 -10.15
C SER A 76 -9.00 18.61 -9.69
N MET A 77 -9.58 17.45 -10.00
CA MET A 77 -8.93 16.16 -9.78
C MET A 77 -7.76 15.96 -10.76
N PRO A 78 -6.71 15.23 -10.37
CA PRO A 78 -5.78 14.67 -11.34
C PRO A 78 -6.50 13.72 -12.30
N ASP A 79 -6.03 13.59 -13.53
CA ASP A 79 -6.68 12.71 -14.53
C ASP A 79 -6.60 11.24 -14.12
N VAL A 80 -5.41 10.78 -13.75
CA VAL A 80 -5.14 9.43 -13.25
C VAL A 80 -4.44 9.54 -11.90
N PHE A 81 -4.74 8.63 -10.98
CA PHE A 81 -4.16 8.70 -9.63
C PHE A 81 -4.21 7.37 -8.91
N TRP A 82 -3.31 7.22 -7.94
CA TRP A 82 -3.29 6.04 -7.07
C TRP A 82 -4.49 6.03 -6.13
N MET A 83 -5.12 4.88 -6.02
CA MET A 83 -6.21 4.61 -5.08
C MET A 83 -5.79 3.56 -4.06
N HIS A 84 -6.22 3.77 -2.82
CA HIS A 84 -5.95 2.85 -1.71
C HIS A 84 -7.23 2.14 -1.27
N SER A 85 -7.09 0.91 -0.77
CA SER A 85 -8.18 0.06 -0.27
C SER A 85 -9.07 0.73 0.78
N ASN A 86 -8.54 1.66 1.57
CA ASN A 86 -9.30 2.36 2.61
C ASN A 86 -10.28 3.40 2.06
N GLU A 87 -10.05 3.90 0.85
CA GLU A 87 -10.75 5.07 0.31
C GLU A 87 -11.62 4.75 -0.91
N ILE A 88 -11.35 3.63 -1.60
CA ILE A 88 -12.00 3.29 -2.88
C ILE A 88 -13.52 3.36 -2.80
N ALA A 89 -14.14 2.77 -1.79
CA ALA A 89 -15.59 2.74 -1.66
C ALA A 89 -16.21 4.13 -1.53
N LYS A 90 -15.61 5.00 -0.70
CA LYS A 90 -16.03 6.40 -0.52
C LYS A 90 -15.98 7.19 -1.83
N TYR A 91 -14.90 7.02 -2.62
CA TYR A 91 -14.74 7.74 -3.87
C TYR A 91 -15.65 7.19 -4.99
N ALA A 92 -15.86 5.87 -5.03
CA ALA A 92 -16.79 5.23 -5.96
C ALA A 92 -18.24 5.67 -5.70
N GLU A 93 -18.72 5.57 -4.44
CA GLU A 93 -20.07 6.02 -4.05
C GLU A 93 -20.28 7.53 -4.27
N GLY A 94 -19.19 8.32 -4.09
CA GLY A 94 -19.20 9.76 -4.34
C GLY A 94 -19.30 10.15 -5.82
N GLY A 95 -19.25 9.19 -6.75
CA GLY A 95 -19.26 9.43 -8.19
C GLY A 95 -18.03 10.21 -8.69
N VAL A 96 -16.92 10.11 -7.96
CA VAL A 96 -15.67 10.81 -8.27
C VAL A 96 -14.79 10.02 -9.23
N LEU A 97 -14.99 8.68 -9.25
CA LEU A 97 -14.23 7.76 -10.08
C LEU A 97 -14.97 7.43 -11.36
N MET A 98 -14.23 7.28 -12.44
CA MET A 98 -14.75 6.81 -13.72
C MET A 98 -14.94 5.28 -13.65
N ASP A 99 -16.06 4.80 -14.20
CA ASP A 99 -16.28 3.37 -14.43
C ASP A 99 -15.41 2.90 -15.60
N LEU A 100 -14.49 1.98 -15.32
CA LEU A 100 -13.55 1.42 -16.27
C LEU A 100 -14.00 0.08 -16.86
N SER A 101 -15.20 -0.40 -16.54
CA SER A 101 -15.70 -1.72 -16.93
C SER A 101 -15.71 -1.91 -18.44
N GLU A 102 -16.22 -0.94 -19.21
CA GLU A 102 -16.22 -1.01 -20.67
C GLU A 102 -14.81 -0.94 -21.25
N THR A 103 -13.92 -0.17 -20.63
CA THR A 103 -12.52 -0.05 -21.04
C THR A 103 -11.83 -1.41 -20.99
N TYR A 104 -11.93 -2.12 -19.86
CA TYR A 104 -11.27 -3.43 -19.72
C TYR A 104 -12.00 -4.55 -20.44
N ALA A 105 -13.33 -4.50 -20.56
CA ALA A 105 -14.09 -5.49 -21.32
C ALA A 105 -13.77 -5.46 -22.82
N ASN A 106 -13.35 -4.31 -23.34
CA ASN A 106 -13.03 -4.11 -24.76
C ASN A 106 -11.54 -3.92 -25.02
N SER A 107 -10.69 -3.98 -24.00
CA SER A 107 -9.25 -3.78 -24.14
C SER A 107 -8.63 -4.90 -24.98
N GLU A 108 -7.78 -4.51 -25.94
CA GLU A 108 -6.95 -5.43 -26.75
C GLU A 108 -5.54 -5.62 -26.14
N VAL A 109 -5.19 -4.82 -25.10
CA VAL A 109 -3.83 -4.75 -24.55
C VAL A 109 -3.70 -5.34 -23.15
N THR A 110 -4.81 -5.44 -22.40
CA THR A 110 -4.82 -6.04 -21.06
C THR A 110 -6.16 -6.70 -20.73
N SER A 111 -6.16 -7.57 -19.71
CA SER A 111 -7.36 -8.20 -19.14
C SER A 111 -7.26 -8.23 -17.62
N LEU A 112 -8.37 -8.06 -16.92
CA LEU A 112 -8.44 -8.20 -15.47
C LEU A 112 -8.09 -9.60 -14.97
N ASP A 113 -8.18 -10.62 -15.83
CA ASP A 113 -7.83 -12.02 -15.51
C ASP A 113 -6.34 -12.21 -15.16
N HIS A 114 -5.49 -11.21 -15.42
CA HIS A 114 -4.06 -11.24 -15.10
C HIS A 114 -3.73 -10.72 -13.70
N PHE A 115 -4.74 -10.35 -12.91
CA PHE A 115 -4.56 -9.77 -11.59
C PHE A 115 -5.20 -10.65 -10.52
N PRO A 116 -4.71 -10.61 -9.26
CA PRO A 116 -5.37 -11.30 -8.14
C PRO A 116 -6.84 -10.91 -8.04
N GLU A 117 -7.72 -11.92 -8.01
CA GLU A 117 -9.19 -11.74 -8.01
C GLU A 117 -9.62 -10.83 -6.85
N GLU A 118 -9.04 -11.03 -5.66
CA GLU A 118 -9.36 -10.24 -4.47
C GLU A 118 -9.02 -8.75 -4.62
N LEU A 119 -7.98 -8.41 -5.41
CA LEU A 119 -7.65 -7.02 -5.70
C LEU A 119 -8.60 -6.42 -6.75
N VAL A 120 -9.00 -7.19 -7.74
CA VAL A 120 -10.01 -6.75 -8.72
C VAL A 120 -11.33 -6.50 -8.01
N GLU A 121 -11.77 -7.42 -7.13
CA GLU A 121 -12.97 -7.26 -6.32
C GLU A 121 -12.89 -6.04 -5.39
N LEU A 122 -11.73 -5.83 -4.74
CA LEU A 122 -11.49 -4.70 -3.85
C LEU A 122 -11.70 -3.35 -4.55
N TYR A 123 -11.31 -3.26 -5.83
CA TYR A 123 -11.41 -2.03 -6.63
C TYR A 123 -12.63 -2.02 -7.55
N SER A 124 -13.61 -2.87 -7.27
CA SER A 124 -14.90 -2.95 -7.94
C SER A 124 -16.04 -2.71 -6.95
N ALA A 125 -17.15 -2.11 -7.42
CA ALA A 125 -18.37 -1.95 -6.64
C ALA A 125 -19.57 -1.88 -7.58
N ASP A 126 -20.72 -2.46 -7.18
CA ASP A 126 -21.99 -2.41 -7.94
C ASP A 126 -21.84 -2.84 -9.42
N ASP A 127 -21.07 -3.91 -9.67
CA ASP A 127 -20.73 -4.44 -11.01
C ASP A 127 -19.85 -3.50 -11.87
N ALA A 128 -19.28 -2.43 -11.30
CA ALA A 128 -18.38 -1.50 -11.98
C ALA A 128 -16.95 -1.62 -11.45
N VAL A 129 -15.94 -1.42 -12.32
CA VAL A 129 -14.53 -1.42 -12.00
C VAL A 129 -14.04 0.02 -11.91
N TYR A 130 -13.50 0.42 -10.76
CA TYR A 130 -13.06 1.78 -10.49
C TYR A 130 -11.54 1.96 -10.40
N GLY A 131 -10.79 0.88 -10.54
CA GLY A 131 -9.35 0.93 -10.58
C GLY A 131 -8.72 -0.37 -11.07
N ILE A 132 -7.61 -0.25 -11.80
CA ILE A 132 -6.77 -1.40 -12.18
C ILE A 132 -5.77 -1.67 -11.08
N PRO A 133 -5.64 -2.90 -10.55
CA PRO A 133 -4.60 -3.22 -9.60
C PRO A 133 -3.22 -2.86 -10.14
N LYS A 134 -2.44 -2.15 -9.33
CA LYS A 134 -1.10 -1.69 -9.67
C LYS A 134 -0.02 -2.61 -9.10
N ASP A 135 -0.18 -2.99 -7.86
CA ASP A 135 0.77 -3.77 -7.09
C ASP A 135 0.05 -4.66 -6.08
N TYR A 136 0.81 -5.53 -5.46
CA TYR A 136 0.44 -6.16 -4.21
C TYR A 136 1.58 -6.08 -3.21
N ASP A 137 1.23 -6.23 -1.94
CA ASP A 137 2.19 -6.24 -0.85
C ASP A 137 1.89 -7.35 0.15
N THR A 138 2.91 -7.81 0.83
CA THR A 138 2.81 -8.61 2.05
C THR A 138 3.76 -8.05 3.09
N ILE A 139 3.71 -8.57 4.31
CA ILE A 139 4.53 -8.10 5.42
C ILE A 139 5.66 -9.09 5.69
N GLY A 140 6.88 -8.58 5.86
CA GLY A 140 8.05 -9.39 6.20
C GLY A 140 8.67 -8.98 7.54
N LEU A 141 9.45 -9.88 8.11
CA LEU A 141 10.27 -9.61 9.28
C LEU A 141 11.66 -9.16 8.83
N TRP A 142 11.91 -7.86 8.83
CA TRP A 142 13.25 -7.33 8.63
C TRP A 142 14.10 -7.54 9.86
N TYR A 143 15.35 -7.89 9.67
CA TYR A 143 16.29 -8.13 10.74
C TYR A 143 17.67 -7.54 10.46
N ASN A 144 18.38 -7.20 11.52
CA ASN A 144 19.70 -6.58 11.49
C ASN A 144 20.78 -7.64 11.65
N LYS A 145 21.42 -8.04 10.55
CA LYS A 145 22.47 -9.08 10.51
C LYS A 145 23.59 -8.80 11.51
N THR A 146 24.03 -7.54 11.61
CA THR A 146 25.14 -7.15 12.52
C THR A 146 24.80 -7.41 13.98
N LEU A 147 23.57 -7.14 14.42
CA LEU A 147 23.15 -7.40 15.80
C LEU A 147 23.00 -8.90 16.07
N PHE A 148 22.46 -9.66 15.11
CA PHE A 148 22.34 -11.11 15.19
C PHE A 148 23.72 -11.79 15.28
N ASP A 149 24.66 -11.40 14.41
CA ASP A 149 26.03 -11.92 14.39
C ASP A 149 26.75 -11.63 15.69
N ALA A 150 26.62 -10.40 16.22
CA ALA A 150 27.23 -10.00 17.49
C ALA A 150 26.70 -10.80 18.69
N ALA A 151 25.44 -11.20 18.66
CA ALA A 151 24.80 -12.02 19.69
C ALA A 151 25.01 -13.53 19.45
N GLY A 152 25.45 -13.95 18.27
CA GLY A 152 25.61 -15.36 17.90
C GLY A 152 24.28 -16.09 17.72
N ILE A 153 23.22 -15.36 17.31
CA ILE A 153 21.86 -15.90 17.07
C ILE A 153 21.73 -16.21 15.58
N ALA A 154 21.12 -17.34 15.23
CA ALA A 154 20.77 -17.67 13.85
C ALA A 154 19.75 -16.67 13.29
N TYR A 155 19.86 -16.36 12.00
CA TYR A 155 18.90 -15.50 11.32
C TYR A 155 17.50 -16.10 11.29
N PRO A 156 16.43 -15.26 11.22
CA PRO A 156 15.06 -15.74 11.07
C PRO A 156 14.88 -16.55 9.79
N ASP A 157 14.06 -17.59 9.87
CA ASP A 157 13.66 -18.44 8.74
C ASP A 157 12.19 -18.88 8.88
N GLU A 158 11.71 -19.70 7.95
CA GLU A 158 10.33 -20.23 7.90
C GLU A 158 9.94 -21.10 9.09
N THR A 159 10.89 -21.51 9.92
CA THR A 159 10.62 -22.30 11.13
C THR A 159 10.27 -21.47 12.34
N TRP A 160 10.50 -20.15 12.26
CA TRP A 160 10.29 -19.26 13.39
C TRP A 160 8.83 -19.17 13.81
N THR A 161 8.66 -19.09 15.13
CA THR A 161 7.37 -18.88 15.80
C THR A 161 7.41 -17.58 16.61
N TRP A 162 6.26 -17.16 17.12
CA TRP A 162 6.19 -16.02 18.04
C TRP A 162 7.14 -16.18 19.23
N ASP A 163 7.24 -17.40 19.80
CA ASP A 163 8.13 -17.68 20.95
C ASP A 163 9.59 -17.52 20.55
N THR A 164 9.99 -18.08 19.42
CA THR A 164 11.37 -17.95 18.90
C THR A 164 11.75 -16.50 18.65
N MET A 165 10.83 -15.75 18.06
CA MET A 165 11.02 -14.31 17.84
C MET A 165 11.15 -13.54 19.15
N LEU A 166 10.33 -13.84 20.15
CA LEU A 166 10.40 -13.21 21.47
C LEU A 166 11.73 -13.52 22.17
N GLU A 167 12.19 -14.77 22.14
CA GLU A 167 13.49 -15.17 22.71
C GLU A 167 14.66 -14.42 22.06
N ALA A 168 14.64 -14.31 20.74
CA ALA A 168 15.62 -13.52 19.99
C ALA A 168 15.53 -12.03 20.36
N ALA A 169 14.31 -11.47 20.39
CA ALA A 169 14.10 -10.09 20.78
C ALA A 169 14.62 -9.78 22.19
N GLN A 170 14.38 -10.67 23.16
CA GLN A 170 14.90 -10.51 24.53
C GLN A 170 16.42 -10.54 24.58
N THR A 171 17.05 -11.39 23.77
CA THR A 171 18.53 -11.52 23.72
C THR A 171 19.19 -10.30 23.05
N LEU A 172 18.54 -9.75 22.04
CA LEU A 172 19.03 -8.60 21.24
C LEU A 172 18.69 -7.24 21.86
N ASN A 173 17.85 -7.21 22.90
CA ASN A 173 17.36 -5.98 23.52
C ASN A 173 18.43 -5.35 24.43
N ASP A 174 18.82 -4.12 24.12
CA ASP A 174 19.75 -3.31 24.91
C ASP A 174 19.24 -1.86 25.01
N PRO A 175 18.15 -1.64 25.76
CA PRO A 175 17.50 -0.33 25.84
C PRO A 175 18.38 0.74 26.48
N ASP A 176 19.37 0.36 27.32
CA ASP A 176 20.34 1.27 27.92
C ASP A 176 21.25 1.94 26.85
N ASN A 177 21.48 1.24 25.73
CA ASN A 177 22.17 1.76 24.56
C ASN A 177 21.22 2.19 23.43
N GLY A 178 19.91 2.19 23.69
CA GLY A 178 18.87 2.62 22.74
C GLY A 178 18.61 1.62 21.62
N VAL A 179 18.95 0.33 21.82
CA VAL A 179 18.69 -0.76 20.88
C VAL A 179 17.51 -1.60 21.40
N TYR A 180 16.53 -1.82 20.55
CA TYR A 180 15.37 -2.63 20.85
C TYR A 180 15.39 -3.94 20.07
N GLY A 181 14.98 -5.04 20.72
CA GLY A 181 14.96 -6.36 20.12
C GLY A 181 14.00 -6.47 18.95
N ILE A 182 12.87 -5.75 19.01
CA ILE A 182 11.89 -5.70 17.92
C ILE A 182 11.19 -4.34 17.90
N LEU A 183 10.69 -3.94 16.73
CA LEU A 183 9.91 -2.72 16.54
C LEU A 183 8.45 -3.10 16.27
N ALA A 184 7.60 -2.95 17.29
CA ALA A 184 6.19 -3.33 17.27
C ALA A 184 5.29 -2.13 17.65
N PRO A 185 5.14 -1.12 16.77
CA PRO A 185 4.24 0.00 16.99
C PRO A 185 2.78 -0.43 16.93
N LEU A 186 1.86 0.39 17.41
CA LEU A 186 0.43 0.23 17.14
C LEU A 186 0.19 0.46 15.64
N ASN A 187 0.24 -0.60 14.87
CA ASN A 187 0.01 -0.62 13.43
C ASN A 187 -0.84 -1.83 13.08
N ARG A 188 -1.81 -1.65 12.22
CA ARG A 188 -2.72 -2.69 11.76
C ARG A 188 -2.07 -3.60 10.72
N GLN A 189 -1.80 -3.07 9.52
CA GLN A 189 -1.34 -3.83 8.36
C GLN A 189 0.05 -4.42 8.57
N GLU A 190 1.02 -3.64 9.04
CA GLU A 190 2.38 -4.15 9.34
C GLU A 190 2.47 -4.85 10.71
N GLY A 191 1.43 -4.77 11.54
CA GLY A 191 1.43 -5.24 12.92
C GLY A 191 0.33 -6.23 13.23
N TYR A 192 -0.55 -5.86 14.19
CA TYR A 192 -1.39 -6.81 14.91
C TYR A 192 -2.44 -7.55 14.05
N HIS A 193 -2.86 -7.07 12.87
CA HIS A 193 -3.75 -7.84 12.01
C HIS A 193 -3.11 -9.15 11.54
N ASN A 194 -1.80 -9.16 11.24
CA ASN A 194 -1.09 -10.40 10.92
C ASN A 194 -1.19 -11.41 12.08
N PHE A 195 -1.01 -10.93 13.30
CA PHE A 195 -1.06 -11.77 14.51
C PHE A 195 -2.47 -12.33 14.77
N ILE A 196 -3.52 -11.56 14.48
CA ILE A 196 -4.91 -12.05 14.56
C ILE A 196 -5.09 -13.26 13.64
N PHE A 197 -4.73 -13.15 12.37
CA PHE A 197 -4.83 -14.25 11.40
C PHE A 197 -3.93 -15.43 11.79
N GLN A 198 -2.71 -15.17 12.25
CA GLN A 198 -1.78 -16.21 12.71
C GLN A 198 -2.31 -16.97 13.94
N ASN A 199 -3.16 -16.35 14.75
CA ASN A 199 -3.81 -17.02 15.91
C ASN A 199 -5.12 -17.71 15.53
N GLY A 200 -5.54 -17.68 14.26
CA GLY A 200 -6.76 -18.30 13.74
C GLY A 200 -8.03 -17.45 13.95
N GLY A 201 -7.86 -16.16 14.23
CA GLY A 201 -8.94 -15.17 14.26
C GLY A 201 -9.17 -14.50 12.90
N TYR A 202 -10.09 -13.55 12.88
CA TYR A 202 -10.32 -12.62 11.77
C TYR A 202 -10.45 -11.20 12.33
N VAL A 203 -10.30 -10.18 11.49
CA VAL A 203 -10.49 -8.78 11.86
C VAL A 203 -11.95 -8.36 11.64
N LEU A 204 -12.49 -8.66 10.46
CA LEU A 204 -13.92 -8.56 10.14
C LEU A 204 -14.42 -9.92 9.68
N SER A 205 -15.70 -10.24 9.96
CA SER A 205 -16.36 -11.43 9.40
C SER A 205 -16.46 -11.35 7.88
N ASP A 206 -16.59 -12.50 7.20
CA ASP A 206 -16.66 -12.57 5.72
C ASP A 206 -17.81 -11.74 5.15
N ASP A 207 -18.93 -11.66 5.88
CA ASP A 207 -20.09 -10.83 5.50
C ASP A 207 -19.95 -9.36 5.94
N LYS A 208 -18.81 -9.00 6.53
CA LYS A 208 -18.48 -7.63 6.98
C LYS A 208 -19.52 -7.04 7.95
N THR A 209 -20.06 -7.88 8.84
CA THR A 209 -21.08 -7.44 9.82
C THR A 209 -20.60 -7.50 11.26
N GLU A 210 -19.54 -8.25 11.55
CA GLU A 210 -19.02 -8.47 12.89
C GLU A 210 -17.53 -8.13 13.00
N SER A 211 -17.16 -7.57 14.15
CA SER A 211 -15.77 -7.35 14.55
C SER A 211 -15.13 -8.63 15.08
N GLY A 212 -13.91 -8.92 14.64
CA GLY A 212 -13.11 -10.04 15.15
C GLY A 212 -12.75 -9.95 16.63
N PHE A 213 -12.82 -8.77 17.24
CA PHE A 213 -12.63 -8.61 18.68
C PHE A 213 -13.72 -9.28 19.56
N ARG A 214 -14.70 -9.94 18.94
CA ARG A 214 -15.59 -10.90 19.61
C ARG A 214 -14.89 -12.21 19.95
N LEU A 215 -13.79 -12.53 19.29
CA LEU A 215 -13.07 -13.79 19.40
C LEU A 215 -11.92 -13.69 20.40
N ASP A 216 -11.77 -14.70 21.23
CA ASP A 216 -10.62 -14.81 22.11
C ASP A 216 -9.31 -14.83 21.31
N GLU A 217 -9.30 -15.43 20.13
CA GLU A 217 -8.14 -15.49 19.22
C GLU A 217 -7.61 -14.11 18.84
N ALA A 218 -8.49 -13.15 18.54
CA ALA A 218 -8.08 -11.78 18.23
C ALA A 218 -7.59 -11.03 19.48
N ILE A 219 -8.32 -11.16 20.58
CA ILE A 219 -7.95 -10.55 21.88
C ILE A 219 -6.58 -11.03 22.34
N GLU A 220 -6.33 -12.34 22.31
CA GLU A 220 -5.05 -12.95 22.70
C GLU A 220 -3.90 -12.48 21.78
N ALA A 221 -4.13 -12.47 20.48
CA ALA A 221 -3.12 -12.07 19.49
C ALA A 221 -2.70 -10.60 19.65
N VAL A 222 -3.66 -9.70 19.78
CA VAL A 222 -3.38 -8.27 19.96
C VAL A 222 -2.74 -8.00 21.31
N GLN A 223 -3.15 -8.71 22.36
CA GLN A 223 -2.51 -8.60 23.67
C GLN A 223 -1.06 -9.08 23.61
N TRP A 224 -0.80 -10.23 22.96
CA TRP A 224 0.54 -10.76 22.81
C TRP A 224 1.46 -9.77 22.05
N TYR A 225 0.96 -9.16 20.98
CA TYR A 225 1.70 -8.16 20.21
C TYR A 225 1.98 -6.89 21.05
N ALA A 226 1.00 -6.36 21.76
CA ALA A 226 1.19 -5.22 22.67
C ALA A 226 2.18 -5.53 23.80
N ASP A 227 2.17 -6.75 24.30
CA ASP A 227 3.05 -7.23 25.38
C ASP A 227 4.54 -7.17 24.99
N LEU A 228 4.91 -7.14 23.70
CA LEU A 228 6.29 -6.93 23.26
C LEU A 228 6.87 -5.62 23.81
N SER A 229 6.07 -4.57 23.88
CA SER A 229 6.45 -3.31 24.51
C SER A 229 6.10 -3.29 26.00
N VAL A 230 4.85 -3.56 26.34
CA VAL A 230 4.28 -3.28 27.67
C VAL A 230 4.80 -4.25 28.75
N LYS A 231 4.90 -5.52 28.43
CA LYS A 231 5.26 -6.57 29.39
C LYS A 231 6.73 -6.98 29.30
N TYR A 232 7.22 -7.17 28.08
CA TYR A 232 8.56 -7.68 27.85
C TYR A 232 9.59 -6.57 27.70
N GLY A 233 9.18 -5.35 27.36
CA GLY A 233 10.06 -4.19 27.17
C GLY A 233 11.09 -4.35 26.05
N VAL A 234 10.79 -5.22 25.07
CA VAL A 234 11.66 -5.51 23.93
C VAL A 234 11.40 -4.63 22.71
N SER A 235 10.36 -3.80 22.77
CA SER A 235 9.98 -2.81 21.77
C SER A 235 9.87 -1.41 22.39
N PRO A 236 10.15 -0.33 21.63
CA PRO A 236 9.88 1.03 22.07
C PRO A 236 8.41 1.21 22.49
N THR A 237 8.18 2.15 23.40
CA THR A 237 6.83 2.60 23.77
C THR A 237 6.19 3.43 22.65
N GLN A 238 4.85 3.60 22.67
CA GLN A 238 4.16 4.45 21.69
C GLN A 238 4.64 5.90 21.72
N SER A 239 4.97 6.46 22.89
CA SER A 239 5.61 7.77 23.01
C SER A 239 6.93 7.85 22.25
N GLN A 240 7.75 6.81 22.31
CA GLN A 240 9.02 6.78 21.58
C GLN A 240 8.82 6.63 20.07
N PHE A 241 7.79 5.87 19.64
CA PHE A 241 7.40 5.79 18.23
C PHE A 241 6.80 7.11 17.70
N ALA A 242 6.17 7.91 18.54
CA ALA A 242 5.71 9.24 18.15
C ALA A 242 6.87 10.23 17.90
N GLU A 243 8.01 10.04 18.60
CA GLU A 243 9.22 10.83 18.39
C GLU A 243 10.06 10.35 17.21
N ASN A 244 10.12 9.04 16.99
CA ASN A 244 10.90 8.40 15.92
C ASN A 244 10.10 7.22 15.36
N SER A 245 9.80 7.25 14.06
CA SER A 245 9.09 6.14 13.41
C SER A 245 9.86 4.80 13.54
N ASN A 246 9.13 3.66 13.42
CA ASN A 246 9.73 2.32 13.34
C ASN A 246 10.82 2.27 12.25
N MET A 247 10.57 2.86 11.08
CA MET A 247 11.55 2.97 10.00
C MET A 247 12.82 3.72 10.45
N SER A 248 12.69 4.85 11.13
CA SER A 248 13.84 5.62 11.64
C SER A 248 14.65 4.85 12.70
N PHE A 249 13.98 4.09 13.57
CA PHE A 249 14.66 3.19 14.50
C PHE A 249 15.46 2.13 13.77
N PHE A 250 14.85 1.47 12.78
CA PHE A 250 15.51 0.40 12.03
C PHE A 250 16.66 0.91 11.19
N GLN A 251 16.49 1.97 10.43
CA GLN A 251 17.50 2.59 9.57
C GLN A 251 18.69 3.18 10.33
N SER A 252 18.52 3.50 11.61
CA SER A 252 19.60 3.95 12.48
C SER A 252 20.30 2.82 13.25
N GLY A 253 19.96 1.55 12.98
CA GLY A 253 20.53 0.39 13.67
C GLY A 253 20.06 0.19 15.11
N ARG A 254 18.99 0.86 15.51
CA ARG A 254 18.41 0.78 16.86
C ARG A 254 17.26 -0.22 16.99
N GLY A 255 16.91 -0.92 15.93
CA GLY A 255 15.98 -2.04 15.91
C GLY A 255 16.68 -3.30 15.44
N ALA A 256 16.61 -4.39 16.21
CA ALA A 256 17.18 -5.67 15.79
C ALA A 256 16.26 -6.39 14.80
N MET A 257 14.95 -6.24 14.97
CA MET A 257 13.91 -6.74 14.09
C MET A 257 12.79 -5.71 13.94
N GLY A 258 12.00 -5.82 12.88
CA GLY A 258 10.79 -5.00 12.68
C GLY A 258 9.91 -5.54 11.56
N PHE A 259 8.63 -5.25 11.63
CA PHE A 259 7.64 -5.64 10.62
C PHE A 259 7.50 -4.53 9.60
N PHE A 260 7.74 -4.85 8.33
CA PHE A 260 7.63 -3.87 7.24
C PHE A 260 7.06 -4.52 5.99
N GLY A 261 6.24 -3.76 5.29
CA GLY A 261 5.67 -4.19 4.02
C GLY A 261 6.67 -4.09 2.86
N SER A 262 6.40 -4.83 1.78
CA SER A 262 7.28 -4.89 0.60
C SER A 262 7.56 -3.52 -0.02
N TRP A 263 6.62 -2.57 0.10
CA TRP A 263 6.78 -1.19 -0.41
C TRP A 263 7.92 -0.41 0.24
N THR A 264 8.39 -0.84 1.43
CA THR A 264 9.50 -0.18 2.13
C THR A 264 10.88 -0.61 1.64
N THR A 265 10.95 -1.61 0.75
CA THR A 265 12.22 -2.17 0.26
C THR A 265 13.12 -1.10 -0.36
N GLY A 266 12.55 -0.17 -1.12
CA GLY A 266 13.29 0.96 -1.71
C GLY A 266 13.92 1.88 -0.66
N GLU A 267 13.20 2.16 0.45
CA GLU A 267 13.76 2.93 1.57
C GLU A 267 14.89 2.17 2.28
N MET A 268 14.75 0.85 2.45
CA MET A 268 15.79 0.00 3.03
C MET A 268 17.05 -0.04 2.14
N ALA A 269 16.87 -0.11 0.83
CA ALA A 269 17.97 -0.14 -0.14
C ALA A 269 18.71 1.20 -0.26
N ASN A 270 17.98 2.31 -0.12
CA ASN A 270 18.52 3.66 -0.25
C ASN A 270 19.20 4.18 1.06
N ASN A 271 19.07 3.49 2.16
CA ASN A 271 19.74 3.83 3.40
C ASN A 271 21.03 3.03 3.54
N ASP A 272 22.18 3.69 3.67
CA ASP A 272 23.50 3.07 3.72
C ASP A 272 23.62 1.98 4.81
N TYR A 273 22.99 2.20 5.96
CA TYR A 273 23.06 1.24 7.06
C TYR A 273 22.26 -0.02 6.77
N THR A 274 20.98 0.11 6.40
CA THR A 274 20.11 -1.06 6.12
C THR A 274 20.55 -1.81 4.87
N ALA A 275 20.98 -1.11 3.82
CA ALA A 275 21.52 -1.74 2.61
C ALA A 275 22.69 -2.69 2.89
N ALA A 276 23.54 -2.35 3.88
CA ALA A 276 24.71 -3.16 4.26
C ALA A 276 24.40 -4.23 5.33
N ASN A 277 23.49 -3.95 6.25
CA ASN A 277 23.34 -4.70 7.49
C ASN A 277 22.00 -5.40 7.68
N ALA A 278 21.00 -5.14 6.83
CA ALA A 278 19.69 -5.73 6.99
C ALA A 278 19.42 -6.84 5.97
N ASP A 279 18.39 -7.64 6.25
CA ASP A 279 17.75 -8.54 5.32
C ASP A 279 16.30 -8.81 5.79
N VAL A 280 15.51 -9.54 5.00
CA VAL A 280 14.13 -9.85 5.31
C VAL A 280 13.87 -11.35 5.33
N ALA A 281 13.02 -11.79 6.24
CA ALA A 281 12.60 -13.16 6.45
C ALA A 281 11.05 -13.25 6.48
N PRO A 282 10.47 -14.46 6.35
CA PRO A 282 9.03 -14.64 6.54
C PRO A 282 8.59 -14.18 7.93
N LEU A 283 7.32 -13.78 8.06
CA LEU A 283 6.74 -13.55 9.37
C LEU A 283 6.77 -14.83 10.22
N PRO A 284 7.11 -14.73 11.52
CA PRO A 284 7.02 -15.88 12.41
C PRO A 284 5.56 -16.31 12.57
N LYS A 285 5.33 -17.62 12.57
CA LYS A 285 3.98 -18.18 12.69
C LYS A 285 3.50 -18.29 14.12
N GLY A 286 2.20 -18.09 14.31
CA GLY A 286 1.47 -18.45 15.51
C GLY A 286 0.96 -19.90 15.44
N LYS A 287 -0.36 -20.08 15.55
CA LYS A 287 -1.03 -21.37 15.28
C LYS A 287 -0.92 -21.79 13.81
N GLN A 288 -0.81 -20.79 12.92
CA GLN A 288 -0.62 -20.96 11.48
C GLN A 288 0.29 -19.86 10.92
N ALA A 289 0.81 -20.07 9.71
CA ALA A 289 1.44 -19.00 8.94
C ALA A 289 0.33 -18.11 8.37
N ALA A 290 0.51 -16.80 8.46
CA ALA A 290 -0.37 -15.83 7.83
C ALA A 290 0.33 -14.49 7.68
N THR A 291 -0.02 -13.76 6.63
CA THR A 291 0.33 -12.35 6.41
C THR A 291 -0.89 -11.59 5.89
N VAL A 292 -0.95 -10.31 6.16
CA VAL A 292 -1.88 -9.42 5.46
C VAL A 292 -1.29 -9.11 4.10
N PHE A 293 -2.10 -9.22 3.04
CA PHE A 293 -1.76 -8.63 1.77
C PHE A 293 -2.74 -7.51 1.41
N ASN A 294 -2.26 -6.56 0.66
CA ASN A 294 -3.02 -5.46 0.10
C ASN A 294 -2.42 -5.14 -1.28
N GLY A 295 -2.95 -4.14 -1.93
CA GLY A 295 -2.41 -3.60 -3.15
C GLY A 295 -3.07 -2.27 -3.43
N LEU A 296 -2.46 -1.50 -4.31
CA LEU A 296 -2.98 -0.23 -4.80
C LEU A 296 -3.62 -0.42 -6.17
N ALA A 297 -4.43 0.54 -6.55
CA ALA A 297 -4.93 0.62 -7.92
C ALA A 297 -4.64 1.98 -8.56
N ASN A 298 -4.69 2.02 -9.89
CA ASN A 298 -4.76 3.25 -10.66
C ASN A 298 -6.22 3.52 -11.01
N SER A 299 -6.72 4.68 -10.64
CA SER A 299 -8.09 5.14 -10.91
C SER A 299 -8.09 6.38 -11.80
N VAL A 300 -9.19 6.62 -12.49
CA VAL A 300 -9.40 7.78 -13.37
C VAL A 300 -10.48 8.67 -12.75
N ALA A 301 -10.28 9.98 -12.77
CA ALA A 301 -11.28 10.93 -12.31
C ALA A 301 -12.47 11.00 -13.29
N ALA A 302 -13.70 10.89 -12.76
CA ALA A 302 -14.90 11.06 -13.57
C ALA A 302 -15.04 12.48 -14.16
N SER A 303 -14.32 13.46 -13.59
CA SER A 303 -14.33 14.86 -14.03
C SER A 303 -13.19 15.23 -14.98
N THR A 304 -12.37 14.25 -15.44
CA THR A 304 -11.28 14.56 -16.37
C THR A 304 -11.80 15.16 -17.69
N GLU A 305 -11.15 16.20 -18.15
CA GLU A 305 -11.41 16.77 -19.50
C GLU A 305 -10.60 16.04 -20.58
N ASN A 306 -9.68 15.15 -20.18
CA ASN A 306 -8.76 14.41 -21.04
C ASN A 306 -9.12 12.92 -21.12
N GLU A 307 -10.42 12.57 -21.14
CA GLU A 307 -10.94 11.20 -21.00
C GLU A 307 -10.23 10.18 -21.90
N GLU A 308 -10.12 10.44 -23.21
CA GLU A 308 -9.48 9.50 -24.16
C GLU A 308 -8.03 9.23 -23.80
N ALA A 309 -7.27 10.26 -23.42
CA ALA A 309 -5.86 10.12 -23.04
C ALA A 309 -5.69 9.40 -21.69
N ALA A 310 -6.55 9.72 -20.70
CA ALA A 310 -6.54 9.09 -19.41
C ALA A 310 -6.91 7.60 -19.48
N LEU A 311 -7.90 7.23 -20.30
CA LEU A 311 -8.28 5.83 -20.52
C LEU A 311 -7.15 5.04 -21.21
N LYS A 312 -6.52 5.59 -22.23
CA LYS A 312 -5.35 4.95 -22.86
C LYS A 312 -4.22 4.73 -21.86
N PHE A 313 -3.96 5.71 -21.00
CA PHE A 313 -2.90 5.58 -20.03
C PHE A 313 -3.24 4.55 -18.94
N VAL A 314 -4.48 4.53 -18.43
CA VAL A 314 -4.86 3.53 -17.41
C VAL A 314 -4.88 2.11 -17.98
N GLU A 315 -5.24 1.92 -19.26
CA GLU A 315 -5.08 0.62 -19.94
C GLU A 315 -3.61 0.22 -20.03
N PHE A 316 -2.73 1.14 -20.44
CA PHE A 316 -1.28 0.87 -20.51
C PHE A 316 -0.71 0.51 -19.13
N LEU A 317 -1.12 1.21 -18.06
CA LEU A 317 -0.72 0.89 -16.69
C LEU A 317 -1.08 -0.55 -16.28
N GLY A 318 -2.10 -1.15 -16.90
CA GLY A 318 -2.51 -2.54 -16.71
C GLY A 318 -1.80 -3.56 -17.60
N THR A 319 -0.82 -3.17 -18.41
CA THR A 319 -0.10 -4.10 -19.30
C THR A 319 1.06 -4.80 -18.59
N GLU A 320 1.45 -5.97 -19.12
CA GLU A 320 2.65 -6.69 -18.67
C GLU A 320 3.91 -5.81 -18.75
N GLU A 321 4.03 -4.98 -19.80
CA GLU A 321 5.16 -4.08 -20.01
C GLU A 321 5.25 -3.02 -18.91
N ALA A 322 4.17 -2.30 -18.62
CA ALA A 322 4.13 -1.28 -17.57
C ALA A 322 4.42 -1.90 -16.20
N MET A 323 3.86 -3.07 -15.91
CA MET A 323 4.07 -3.79 -14.66
C MET A 323 5.52 -4.28 -14.52
N ARG A 324 6.12 -4.79 -15.60
CA ARG A 324 7.53 -5.19 -15.60
C ARG A 324 8.44 -3.97 -15.39
N LEU A 325 8.17 -2.83 -16.03
CA LEU A 325 8.90 -1.57 -15.81
C LEU A 325 8.79 -1.10 -14.36
N GLN A 326 7.59 -1.21 -13.75
CA GLN A 326 7.40 -0.91 -12.33
C GLN A 326 8.36 -1.73 -11.44
N GLY A 327 8.40 -3.05 -11.65
CA GLY A 327 9.26 -3.94 -10.87
C GLY A 327 10.74 -3.70 -11.14
N GLU A 328 11.18 -3.61 -12.40
CA GLU A 328 12.57 -3.36 -12.79
C GLU A 328 13.14 -2.06 -12.20
N ASN A 329 12.30 -1.05 -12.04
CA ASN A 329 12.67 0.20 -11.37
C ASN A 329 12.52 0.15 -9.85
N GLY A 330 12.19 -1.02 -9.29
CA GLY A 330 12.10 -1.23 -7.85
C GLY A 330 10.98 -0.44 -7.17
N ALA A 331 9.91 -0.13 -7.89
CA ALA A 331 8.83 0.67 -7.34
C ALA A 331 7.96 -0.12 -6.34
N ALA A 332 7.39 -1.24 -6.79
CA ALA A 332 6.59 -2.16 -5.97
C ALA A 332 6.50 -3.52 -6.67
N ILE A 333 6.06 -4.56 -5.96
CA ILE A 333 5.77 -5.86 -6.56
C ILE A 333 4.58 -5.67 -7.50
N PRO A 334 4.73 -5.90 -8.81
CA PRO A 334 3.64 -5.64 -9.75
C PRO A 334 2.50 -6.63 -9.56
N ALA A 335 1.25 -6.17 -9.74
CA ALA A 335 0.08 -7.03 -9.58
C ALA A 335 -0.20 -7.95 -10.79
N TYR A 336 0.40 -7.70 -11.95
CA TYR A 336 0.21 -8.53 -13.13
C TYR A 336 0.92 -9.87 -12.97
N GLU A 337 0.21 -10.97 -13.16
CA GLU A 337 0.72 -12.32 -12.96
C GLU A 337 2.01 -12.58 -13.76
N GLY A 338 3.04 -13.11 -13.10
CA GLY A 338 4.33 -13.46 -13.69
C GLY A 338 5.31 -12.30 -13.88
N THR A 339 5.02 -11.10 -13.36
CA THR A 339 5.93 -9.93 -13.42
C THR A 339 6.66 -9.63 -12.12
N ASP A 340 6.34 -10.32 -11.04
CA ASP A 340 6.92 -10.18 -9.70
C ASP A 340 8.44 -10.38 -9.65
N GLU A 341 8.99 -11.29 -10.48
CA GLU A 341 10.45 -11.49 -10.59
C GLU A 341 11.20 -10.19 -10.93
N SER A 342 10.57 -9.25 -11.62
CA SER A 342 11.19 -7.97 -11.98
C SER A 342 11.55 -7.16 -10.74
N PHE A 343 10.67 -7.12 -9.73
CA PHE A 343 10.92 -6.46 -8.45
C PHE A 343 11.91 -7.22 -7.58
N VAL A 344 11.80 -8.55 -7.51
CA VAL A 344 12.74 -9.39 -6.76
C VAL A 344 14.18 -9.20 -7.27
N ASN A 345 14.36 -9.16 -8.59
CA ASN A 345 15.67 -8.97 -9.21
C ASN A 345 16.23 -7.55 -9.00
N ALA A 346 15.39 -6.52 -8.89
CA ALA A 346 15.80 -5.15 -8.62
C ALA A 346 16.48 -5.00 -7.25
N TYR A 347 16.16 -5.87 -6.30
CA TYR A 347 16.69 -5.83 -4.93
C TYR A 347 17.41 -7.11 -4.53
N SER A 348 18.25 -7.64 -5.42
CA SER A 348 18.98 -8.91 -5.24
C SER A 348 19.90 -8.98 -4.02
N GLN A 349 20.17 -7.85 -3.33
CA GLN A 349 20.93 -7.79 -2.08
C GLN A 349 20.10 -8.23 -0.86
N PHE A 350 18.79 -8.32 -0.96
CA PHE A 350 17.87 -8.76 0.08
C PHE A 350 17.09 -10.00 -0.38
N ASN A 351 16.57 -10.77 0.56
CA ASN A 351 15.71 -11.92 0.29
C ASN A 351 14.26 -11.52 -0.02
N ILE A 352 14.05 -10.69 -1.04
CA ILE A 352 12.74 -10.12 -1.40
C ILE A 352 11.73 -11.17 -1.85
N GLN A 353 12.19 -12.33 -2.33
CA GLN A 353 11.31 -13.44 -2.70
C GLN A 353 10.34 -13.84 -1.59
N VAL A 354 10.73 -13.63 -0.33
CA VAL A 354 9.87 -13.87 0.85
C VAL A 354 8.49 -13.22 0.74
N TYR A 355 8.42 -12.01 0.21
CA TYR A 355 7.15 -11.31 0.07
C TYR A 355 6.21 -11.98 -0.94
N VAL A 356 6.77 -12.49 -2.03
CA VAL A 356 6.03 -13.24 -3.06
C VAL A 356 5.60 -14.60 -2.51
N ASP A 357 6.51 -15.33 -1.86
CA ASP A 357 6.22 -16.66 -1.33
C ASP A 357 5.12 -16.65 -0.26
N GLN A 358 5.02 -15.58 0.51
CA GLN A 358 3.99 -15.44 1.56
C GLN A 358 2.57 -15.26 1.02
N MET A 359 2.38 -14.97 -0.27
CA MET A 359 1.05 -14.90 -0.88
C MET A 359 0.27 -16.22 -0.73
N GLU A 360 0.95 -17.36 -0.63
CA GLU A 360 0.30 -18.67 -0.37
C GLU A 360 -0.53 -18.68 0.94
N ASN A 361 -0.15 -17.86 1.93
CA ASN A 361 -0.79 -17.78 3.24
C ASN A 361 -1.33 -16.38 3.53
N ALA A 362 -1.61 -15.60 2.50
CA ALA A 362 -2.02 -14.22 2.65
C ALA A 362 -3.53 -14.08 2.85
N TYR A 363 -3.90 -13.08 3.61
CA TYR A 363 -5.28 -12.65 3.83
C TYR A 363 -5.41 -11.22 3.33
N ILE A 364 -6.42 -10.96 2.49
CA ILE A 364 -6.66 -9.59 2.02
C ILE A 364 -6.83 -8.65 3.22
N LYS A 365 -6.22 -7.47 3.15
CA LYS A 365 -6.40 -6.43 4.16
C LYS A 365 -7.89 -6.20 4.39
N PRO A 366 -8.38 -6.33 5.62
CA PRO A 366 -9.80 -6.15 5.90
C PRO A 366 -10.30 -4.78 5.45
N TYR A 367 -11.42 -4.76 4.76
CA TYR A 367 -12.00 -3.55 4.20
C TYR A 367 -13.54 -3.58 4.21
N SER A 368 -14.15 -2.40 4.26
CA SER A 368 -15.57 -2.17 4.06
C SER A 368 -15.78 -0.79 3.41
N LYS A 369 -17.01 -0.31 3.27
CA LYS A 369 -17.25 1.02 2.71
C LYS A 369 -16.67 2.15 3.58
N GLU A 370 -16.66 1.97 4.88
CA GLU A 370 -16.16 2.96 5.85
C GLU A 370 -14.89 2.46 6.57
N THR A 371 -13.97 1.85 5.82
CA THR A 371 -12.74 1.24 6.38
C THR A 371 -12.00 2.19 7.33
N ALA A 372 -11.74 3.41 6.91
CA ALA A 372 -11.01 4.37 7.73
C ALA A 372 -11.71 4.65 9.07
N ARG A 373 -13.05 4.63 9.12
CA ARG A 373 -13.80 4.92 10.35
C ARG A 373 -13.70 3.80 11.37
N TRP A 374 -13.89 2.53 10.97
CA TRP A 374 -13.77 1.45 11.94
C TRP A 374 -12.30 1.20 12.33
N GLU A 375 -11.36 1.45 11.42
CA GLU A 375 -9.94 1.45 11.77
C GLU A 375 -9.60 2.50 12.83
N ASP A 376 -10.21 3.68 12.77
CA ASP A 376 -10.05 4.72 13.80
C ASP A 376 -10.65 4.28 15.16
N VAL A 377 -11.77 3.55 15.16
CA VAL A 377 -12.35 2.98 16.40
C VAL A 377 -11.35 2.03 17.05
N GLU A 378 -10.79 1.08 16.29
CA GLU A 378 -9.77 0.15 16.81
C GLU A 378 -8.56 0.91 17.36
N ASN A 379 -8.01 1.82 16.58
CA ASN A 379 -6.81 2.56 16.95
C ASN A 379 -7.00 3.35 18.25
N ASN A 380 -8.12 4.06 18.37
CA ASN A 380 -8.40 4.87 19.57
C ASN A 380 -8.61 4.01 20.82
N ALA A 381 -9.31 2.88 20.69
CA ALA A 381 -9.55 1.97 21.81
C ALA A 381 -8.27 1.21 22.22
N LEU A 382 -7.37 0.89 21.28
CA LEU A 382 -6.13 0.17 21.55
C LEU A 382 -4.99 1.07 22.09
N MET A 383 -5.03 2.39 21.90
CA MET A 383 -4.00 3.29 22.45
C MET A 383 -3.72 3.06 23.94
N PRO A 384 -4.72 2.97 24.86
CA PRO A 384 -4.48 2.67 26.28
C PRO A 384 -3.86 1.29 26.53
N VAL A 385 -4.06 0.33 25.63
CA VAL A 385 -3.46 -1.02 25.73
C VAL A 385 -1.95 -0.93 25.45
N PHE A 386 -1.57 -0.25 24.39
CA PHE A 386 -0.17 -0.06 24.01
C PHE A 386 0.57 0.91 24.93
N ASP A 387 -0.16 1.73 25.70
CA ASP A 387 0.40 2.54 26.80
C ASP A 387 0.48 1.74 28.13
N GLY A 388 0.02 0.50 28.16
CA GLY A 388 0.05 -0.39 29.32
C GLY A 388 -0.91 -0.03 30.44
N THR A 389 -1.94 0.76 30.17
CA THR A 389 -2.94 1.21 31.18
C THR A 389 -4.21 0.35 31.19
N LYS A 390 -4.48 -0.40 30.10
CA LYS A 390 -5.57 -1.37 29.95
C LYS A 390 -5.06 -2.64 29.30
N SER A 391 -5.83 -3.72 29.42
CA SER A 391 -5.68 -4.92 28.58
C SER A 391 -6.57 -4.82 27.34
N VAL A 392 -6.32 -5.67 26.33
CA VAL A 392 -7.22 -5.80 25.17
C VAL A 392 -8.61 -6.25 25.60
N ALA A 393 -8.72 -7.15 26.58
CA ALA A 393 -9.99 -7.60 27.12
C ALA A 393 -10.81 -6.46 27.75
N ASP A 394 -10.16 -5.44 28.31
CA ASP A 394 -10.86 -4.28 28.90
C ASP A 394 -11.49 -3.36 27.84
N VAL A 395 -11.05 -3.44 26.58
CA VAL A 395 -11.51 -2.56 25.51
C VAL A 395 -12.23 -3.32 24.37
N ALA A 396 -12.23 -4.64 24.40
CA ALA A 396 -12.80 -5.47 23.32
C ALA A 396 -14.28 -5.17 23.06
N GLU A 397 -15.10 -5.03 24.12
CA GLU A 397 -16.52 -4.68 23.97
C GLU A 397 -16.73 -3.30 23.35
N GLU A 398 -15.87 -2.33 23.67
CA GLU A 398 -15.88 -0.98 23.09
C GLU A 398 -15.53 -1.05 21.59
N ILE A 399 -14.50 -1.82 21.21
CA ILE A 399 -14.12 -2.02 19.81
C ILE A 399 -15.27 -2.68 19.04
N VAL A 400 -15.81 -3.79 19.56
CA VAL A 400 -16.93 -4.50 18.94
C VAL A 400 -18.10 -3.55 18.69
N ALA A 401 -18.55 -2.84 19.72
CA ALA A 401 -19.70 -1.96 19.61
C ALA A 401 -19.46 -0.84 18.57
N GLY A 402 -18.28 -0.23 18.58
CA GLY A 402 -17.95 0.87 17.67
C GLY A 402 -17.75 0.43 16.23
N VAL A 403 -17.04 -0.67 16.00
CA VAL A 403 -16.83 -1.24 14.65
C VAL A 403 -18.16 -1.67 14.03
N GLU A 404 -18.98 -2.44 14.79
CA GLU A 404 -20.25 -2.93 14.27
C GLU A 404 -21.29 -1.82 14.08
N GLU A 405 -21.23 -0.72 14.85
CA GLU A 405 -22.02 0.48 14.58
C GLU A 405 -21.64 1.10 13.22
N VAL A 406 -20.35 1.17 12.91
CA VAL A 406 -19.89 1.66 11.60
C VAL A 406 -20.40 0.76 10.49
N LEU A 407 -20.15 -0.56 10.58
CA LEU A 407 -20.57 -1.54 9.57
C LEU A 407 -22.10 -1.57 9.36
N ALA A 408 -22.89 -1.41 10.42
CA ALA A 408 -24.34 -1.38 10.31
C ALA A 408 -24.88 -0.13 9.58
N ASN A 409 -24.12 0.95 9.59
CA ASN A 409 -24.48 2.21 8.92
C ASN A 409 -24.06 2.26 7.44
N GLU A 410 -23.33 1.26 6.95
CA GLU A 410 -22.92 1.11 5.54
C GLU A 410 -24.01 0.50 4.64
N LYS A 411 -25.16 0.14 5.20
CA LYS A 411 -26.28 -0.58 4.52
C LYS A 411 -27.19 0.36 3.78
#